data_bf3d75d87eca3dcb1d73f6235f041430
#
_entry.id   bf3d75d87eca3dcb1d73f6235f041430
#
_cell.length_a   1.000
_cell.length_b   1.000
_cell.length_c   1.000
_cell.angle_alpha   90.00
_cell.angle_beta   90.00
_cell.angle_gamma   90.00
#
_symmetry.space_group_name_H-M   'P 1'
#
loop_
_entity.id
_entity.type
_entity.pdbx_description
1 polymer ?
#
loop_
_entity_poly.entity_id
_entity_poly.type
_entity_poly.pdbx_seq_one_letter_code
_entity_poly.pdbx_strand_id
1 'polypeptide(L)'
;MDEIINRRSIRTYNNKNVDDNTIMHLLEAARLAPSGNNTQPWNFIIVRSKATKSEIALVDHNQTWMIQAPVHIVCVADIGVRIQNSTEMSLQEESPMEELKQIIRDTAIAAEHIILSAESIGLSTCWTAWFKQNDIRIILDIPSDKYVVCVITVGYSEEAPKPRPRKDLESLLHFEKW
;
A
#
# COMPACT_ATOMS: atom_id res chain seq x y z
N MET A 1 11.08 -0.93 -17.15
CA MET A 1 12.17 -1.44 -16.26
C MET A 1 12.76 -0.30 -15.43
N ASP A 2 12.80 0.91 -15.98
CA ASP A 2 13.41 2.07 -15.33
C ASP A 2 12.70 2.42 -14.01
N GLU A 3 11.38 2.31 -13.92
CA GLU A 3 10.61 2.51 -12.70
C GLU A 3 11.05 1.58 -11.57
N ILE A 4 11.31 0.30 -11.89
CA ILE A 4 11.78 -0.69 -10.92
C ILE A 4 13.20 -0.35 -10.42
N ILE A 5 14.06 0.11 -11.34
CA ILE A 5 15.45 0.44 -11.03
C ILE A 5 15.54 1.75 -10.23
N ASN A 6 14.73 2.75 -10.61
CA ASN A 6 14.83 4.11 -10.10
C ASN A 6 14.01 4.35 -8.83
N ARG A 7 12.90 3.63 -8.66
CA ARG A 7 12.01 3.79 -7.50
C ARG A 7 12.77 3.71 -6.17
N ARG A 8 12.46 4.66 -5.29
CA ARG A 8 12.97 4.72 -3.91
C ARG A 8 11.81 4.90 -2.93
N SER A 9 12.03 4.50 -1.68
CA SER A 9 11.14 4.85 -0.57
C SER A 9 11.47 6.26 -0.11
N ILE A 10 10.65 7.22 -0.49
CA ILE A 10 10.84 8.65 -0.22
C ILE A 10 10.05 9.03 1.04
N ARG A 11 10.68 9.80 1.92
CA ARG A 11 10.10 10.22 3.21
C ARG A 11 10.12 11.74 3.42
N THR A 12 10.49 12.48 2.40
CA THR A 12 10.48 13.94 2.38
C THR A 12 9.68 14.41 1.18
N TYR A 13 8.66 15.21 1.41
CA TYR A 13 7.75 15.67 0.36
C TYR A 13 7.69 17.19 0.33
N ASN A 14 7.53 17.78 -0.86
CA ASN A 14 7.23 19.19 -1.00
C ASN A 14 5.70 19.43 -0.93
N ASN A 15 5.31 20.71 -0.87
CA ASN A 15 3.91 21.11 -0.71
C ASN A 15 3.10 21.07 -2.02
N LYS A 16 3.66 20.56 -3.12
CA LYS A 16 2.94 20.48 -4.40
C LYS A 16 1.79 19.48 -4.28
N ASN A 17 0.60 19.93 -4.64
CA ASN A 17 -0.59 19.10 -4.60
C ASN A 17 -0.53 18.00 -5.68
N VAL A 18 -1.09 16.84 -5.37
CA VAL A 18 -1.37 15.76 -6.32
C VAL A 18 -2.86 15.84 -6.65
N ASP A 19 -3.20 16.15 -7.88
CA ASP A 19 -4.59 16.32 -8.31
C ASP A 19 -5.34 14.99 -8.40
N ASP A 20 -6.68 15.07 -8.48
CA ASP A 20 -7.54 13.88 -8.48
C ASP A 20 -7.37 13.04 -9.75
N ASN A 21 -7.10 13.64 -10.91
CA ASN A 21 -6.87 12.90 -12.14
C ASN A 21 -5.60 12.05 -12.04
N THR A 22 -4.55 12.60 -11.44
CA THR A 22 -3.31 11.88 -11.15
C THR A 22 -3.57 10.70 -10.20
N ILE A 23 -4.35 10.90 -9.13
CA ILE A 23 -4.74 9.80 -8.23
C ILE A 23 -5.55 8.73 -8.99
N MET A 24 -6.53 9.13 -9.80
CA MET A 24 -7.32 8.19 -10.60
C MET A 24 -6.46 7.37 -11.57
N HIS A 25 -5.44 7.99 -12.17
CA HIS A 25 -4.47 7.28 -13.01
C HIS A 25 -3.72 6.18 -12.23
N LEU A 26 -3.26 6.48 -11.01
CA LEU A 26 -2.61 5.49 -10.14
C LEU A 26 -3.54 4.34 -9.75
N LEU A 27 -4.80 4.66 -9.43
CA LEU A 27 -5.80 3.66 -9.05
C LEU A 27 -6.20 2.79 -10.24
N GLU A 28 -6.21 3.33 -11.45
CA GLU A 28 -6.44 2.55 -12.67
C GLU A 28 -5.31 1.53 -12.89
N ALA A 29 -4.06 1.89 -12.66
CA ALA A 29 -2.95 0.93 -12.70
C ALA A 29 -3.14 -0.19 -11.67
N ALA A 30 -3.57 0.13 -10.45
CA ALA A 30 -3.89 -0.87 -9.42
C ALA A 30 -5.05 -1.78 -9.84
N ARG A 31 -6.11 -1.22 -10.41
CA ARG A 31 -7.30 -1.95 -10.88
C ARG A 31 -6.95 -3.03 -11.92
N LEU A 32 -5.91 -2.80 -12.72
CA LEU A 32 -5.45 -3.73 -13.75
C LEU A 32 -4.54 -4.84 -13.21
N ALA A 33 -4.28 -4.89 -11.91
CA ALA A 33 -3.47 -5.96 -11.30
C ALA A 33 -4.13 -7.34 -11.46
N PRO A 34 -3.36 -8.42 -11.56
CA PRO A 34 -3.90 -9.77 -11.50
C PRO A 34 -4.34 -10.12 -10.08
N SER A 35 -5.33 -11.01 -9.95
CA SER A 35 -5.74 -11.62 -8.69
C SER A 35 -6.20 -13.06 -8.89
N GLY A 36 -6.10 -13.87 -7.84
CA GLY A 36 -6.55 -15.25 -7.88
C GLY A 36 -8.04 -15.33 -8.25
N ASN A 37 -8.38 -16.10 -9.30
CA ASN A 37 -9.73 -16.20 -9.86
C ASN A 37 -10.35 -14.84 -10.26
N ASN A 38 -9.52 -13.83 -10.49
CA ASN A 38 -9.96 -12.47 -10.82
C ASN A 38 -10.91 -11.87 -9.76
N THR A 39 -10.70 -12.19 -8.48
CA THR A 39 -11.57 -11.73 -7.37
C THR A 39 -11.43 -10.27 -7.02
N GLN A 40 -10.33 -9.62 -7.40
CA GLN A 40 -10.09 -8.17 -7.25
C GLN A 40 -10.44 -7.65 -5.84
N PRO A 41 -9.75 -8.14 -4.79
CA PRO A 41 -10.13 -7.91 -3.40
C PRO A 41 -9.81 -6.51 -2.89
N TRP A 42 -9.13 -5.69 -3.66
CA TRP A 42 -8.62 -4.39 -3.23
C TRP A 42 -9.68 -3.31 -3.21
N ASN A 43 -9.59 -2.47 -2.19
CA ASN A 43 -10.27 -1.20 -2.06
C ASN A 43 -9.24 -0.13 -1.68
N PHE A 44 -9.51 1.13 -1.98
CA PHE A 44 -8.59 2.22 -1.73
C PHE A 44 -9.27 3.36 -1.00
N ILE A 45 -8.65 3.84 0.10
CA ILE A 45 -9.10 5.04 0.80
C ILE A 45 -8.08 6.14 0.53
N ILE A 46 -8.55 7.27 0.00
CA ILE A 46 -7.72 8.43 -0.32
C ILE A 46 -7.79 9.43 0.84
N VAL A 47 -6.68 9.61 1.54
CA VAL A 47 -6.60 10.48 2.71
C VAL A 47 -5.80 11.74 2.39
N ARG A 48 -6.45 12.90 2.47
CA ARG A 48 -5.85 14.24 2.29
C ARG A 48 -5.89 15.06 3.58
N SER A 49 -6.83 14.77 4.48
CA SER A 49 -6.96 15.45 5.77
C SER A 49 -5.67 15.37 6.58
N LYS A 50 -5.13 16.53 6.98
CA LYS A 50 -3.93 16.58 7.83
C LYS A 50 -4.17 15.91 9.18
N ALA A 51 -5.39 16.05 9.74
CA ALA A 51 -5.76 15.41 11.01
C ALA A 51 -5.68 13.88 10.87
N THR A 52 -6.38 13.30 9.89
CA THR A 52 -6.40 11.86 9.65
C THR A 52 -5.00 11.31 9.31
N LYS A 53 -4.20 12.05 8.51
CA LYS A 53 -2.80 11.67 8.23
C LYS A 53 -1.95 11.65 9.49
N SER A 54 -2.19 12.56 10.43
CA SER A 54 -1.47 12.60 11.71
C SER A 54 -1.87 11.42 12.60
N GLU A 55 -3.13 11.03 12.64
CA GLU A 55 -3.60 9.87 13.38
C GLU A 55 -3.03 8.56 12.80
N ILE A 56 -3.02 8.41 11.47
CA ILE A 56 -2.38 7.28 10.79
C ILE A 56 -0.89 7.22 11.13
N ALA A 57 -0.17 8.34 11.03
CA ALA A 57 1.26 8.40 11.34
C ALA A 57 1.55 8.00 12.80
N LEU A 58 0.66 8.37 13.75
CA LEU A 58 0.79 8.03 15.16
C LEU A 58 0.70 6.51 15.38
N VAL A 59 -0.32 5.86 14.83
CA VAL A 59 -0.52 4.40 14.99
C VAL A 59 0.48 3.59 14.17
N ASP A 60 1.07 4.17 13.14
CA ASP A 60 2.15 3.58 12.34
C ASP A 60 3.54 3.90 12.95
N HIS A 61 3.72 3.55 14.20
CA HIS A 61 4.95 3.77 14.99
C HIS A 61 5.42 5.23 15.03
N ASN A 62 4.48 6.18 15.11
CA ASN A 62 4.77 7.61 15.17
C ASN A 62 5.66 8.12 14.03
N GLN A 63 5.40 7.64 12.81
CA GLN A 63 6.15 8.04 11.61
C GLN A 63 5.72 9.42 11.11
N THR A 64 6.07 10.47 11.84
CA THR A 64 5.64 11.87 11.60
C THR A 64 5.98 12.40 10.20
N TRP A 65 6.99 11.84 9.52
CA TRP A 65 7.35 12.18 8.14
C TRP A 65 6.19 11.94 7.15
N MET A 66 5.30 11.00 7.43
CA MET A 66 4.15 10.69 6.59
C MET A 66 3.22 11.90 6.40
N ILE A 67 3.12 12.77 7.43
CA ILE A 67 2.22 13.93 7.42
C ILE A 67 2.57 14.92 6.30
N GLN A 68 3.85 14.95 5.88
CA GLN A 68 4.32 15.81 4.80
C GLN A 68 3.76 15.42 3.42
N ALA A 69 3.48 14.14 3.20
CA ALA A 69 2.92 13.69 1.94
C ALA A 69 1.53 14.32 1.72
N PRO A 70 1.25 14.90 0.53
CA PRO A 70 -0.05 15.50 0.25
C PRO A 70 -1.19 14.48 0.28
N VAL A 71 -0.91 13.23 -0.08
CA VAL A 71 -1.91 12.15 -0.15
C VAL A 71 -1.37 10.88 0.49
N HIS A 72 -2.24 10.18 1.24
CA HIS A 72 -2.06 8.76 1.54
C HIS A 72 -3.09 7.94 0.77
N ILE A 73 -2.67 6.84 0.17
CA ILE A 73 -3.52 5.80 -0.40
C ILE A 73 -3.46 4.61 0.53
N VAL A 74 -4.57 4.31 1.20
CA VAL A 74 -4.68 3.15 2.09
C VAL A 74 -5.24 1.99 1.30
N CYS A 75 -4.46 0.91 1.17
CA CYS A 75 -4.85 -0.29 0.43
C CYS A 75 -5.50 -1.28 1.38
N VAL A 76 -6.76 -1.57 1.15
CA VAL A 76 -7.60 -2.43 1.99
C VAL A 76 -8.03 -3.66 1.21
N ALA A 77 -7.82 -4.83 1.79
CA ALA A 77 -8.24 -6.11 1.23
C ALA A 77 -9.59 -6.53 1.81
N ASP A 78 -10.51 -6.94 0.93
CA ASP A 78 -11.85 -7.42 1.28
C ASP A 78 -11.90 -8.94 1.21
N ILE A 79 -12.10 -9.61 2.35
CA ILE A 79 -12.25 -11.07 2.40
C ILE A 79 -13.62 -11.53 1.90
N GLY A 80 -14.62 -10.65 1.88
CA GLY A 80 -15.97 -10.93 1.41
C GLY A 80 -16.05 -11.41 -0.05
N VAL A 81 -15.02 -11.13 -0.86
CA VAL A 81 -14.92 -11.64 -2.23
C VAL A 81 -14.63 -13.15 -2.28
N ARG A 82 -14.24 -13.77 -1.15
CA ARG A 82 -13.89 -15.19 -1.04
C ARG A 82 -14.72 -15.95 -0.03
N ILE A 83 -15.20 -15.27 1.03
CA ILE A 83 -15.95 -15.89 2.13
C ILE A 83 -17.32 -15.23 2.24
N GLN A 84 -18.38 -16.03 2.18
CA GLN A 84 -19.75 -15.57 2.45
C GLN A 84 -19.92 -15.25 3.94
N ASN A 85 -20.75 -14.24 4.26
CA ASN A 85 -21.01 -13.80 5.64
C ASN A 85 -19.76 -13.36 6.42
N SER A 86 -18.79 -12.77 5.73
CA SER A 86 -17.54 -12.29 6.34
C SER A 86 -17.73 -11.16 7.37
N THR A 87 -18.87 -10.48 7.37
CA THR A 87 -19.14 -9.30 8.21
C THR A 87 -19.07 -9.57 9.71
N GLU A 88 -19.18 -10.83 10.15
CA GLU A 88 -19.01 -11.25 11.54
C GLU A 88 -17.54 -11.51 11.93
N MET A 89 -16.64 -11.43 10.97
CA MET A 89 -15.21 -11.74 11.18
C MET A 89 -14.46 -10.51 11.72
N SER A 90 -13.39 -10.78 12.46
CA SER A 90 -12.39 -9.78 12.86
C SER A 90 -11.02 -10.25 12.44
N LEU A 91 -10.47 -9.63 11.39
CA LEU A 91 -9.19 -10.01 10.80
C LEU A 91 -8.02 -9.36 11.55
N GLN A 92 -7.00 -10.16 11.87
CA GLN A 92 -5.75 -9.72 12.49
C GLN A 92 -4.56 -10.32 11.72
N GLU A 93 -3.34 -9.88 12.04
CA GLU A 93 -2.11 -10.39 11.44
C GLU A 93 -1.97 -11.92 11.59
N GLU A 94 -2.30 -12.44 12.77
CA GLU A 94 -2.22 -13.84 13.13
C GLU A 94 -3.41 -14.70 12.72
N SER A 95 -4.42 -14.10 12.06
CA SER A 95 -5.59 -14.85 11.60
C SER A 95 -5.16 -15.99 10.66
N PRO A 96 -5.54 -17.26 10.95
CA PRO A 96 -4.95 -18.42 10.29
C PRO A 96 -5.50 -18.71 8.89
N MET A 97 -6.47 -17.95 8.41
CA MET A 97 -7.20 -18.23 7.17
C MET A 97 -6.34 -18.11 5.93
N GLU A 98 -6.46 -19.09 5.03
CA GLU A 98 -5.75 -19.09 3.77
C GLU A 98 -6.24 -17.96 2.85
N GLU A 99 -7.53 -17.70 2.86
CA GLU A 99 -8.18 -16.63 2.09
C GLU A 99 -7.62 -15.26 2.46
N LEU A 100 -7.32 -15.00 3.73
CA LEU A 100 -6.66 -13.78 4.17
C LEU A 100 -5.30 -13.60 3.50
N LYS A 101 -4.49 -14.65 3.49
CA LYS A 101 -3.17 -14.63 2.83
C LYS A 101 -3.28 -14.38 1.33
N GLN A 102 -4.33 -14.91 0.69
CA GLN A 102 -4.56 -14.72 -0.74
C GLN A 102 -4.94 -13.27 -1.05
N ILE A 103 -5.90 -12.69 -0.33
CA ILE A 103 -6.33 -11.30 -0.58
C ILE A 103 -5.23 -10.27 -0.25
N ILE A 104 -4.39 -10.54 0.76
CA ILE A 104 -3.22 -9.71 1.06
C ILE A 104 -2.24 -9.72 -0.12
N ARG A 105 -1.89 -10.90 -0.67
CA ARG A 105 -0.99 -11.04 -1.83
C ARG A 105 -1.54 -10.30 -3.05
N ASP A 106 -2.81 -10.53 -3.37
CA ASP A 106 -3.47 -9.90 -4.51
C ASP A 106 -3.49 -8.37 -4.36
N THR A 107 -3.84 -7.85 -3.17
CA THR A 107 -3.84 -6.41 -2.90
C THR A 107 -2.43 -5.82 -2.89
N ALA A 108 -1.42 -6.57 -2.46
CA ALA A 108 -0.02 -6.12 -2.51
C ALA A 108 0.49 -5.95 -3.95
N ILE A 109 0.05 -6.81 -4.88
CA ILE A 109 0.36 -6.65 -6.31
C ILE A 109 -0.27 -5.35 -6.84
N ALA A 110 -1.53 -5.09 -6.52
CA ALA A 110 -2.21 -3.85 -6.91
C ALA A 110 -1.52 -2.60 -6.32
N ALA A 111 -1.06 -2.69 -5.06
CA ALA A 111 -0.31 -1.62 -4.40
C ALA A 111 1.04 -1.34 -5.08
N GLU A 112 1.77 -2.37 -5.53
CA GLU A 112 3.02 -2.18 -6.28
C GLU A 112 2.77 -1.54 -7.65
N HIS A 113 1.64 -1.83 -8.32
CA HIS A 113 1.26 -1.13 -9.55
C HIS A 113 1.08 0.38 -9.31
N ILE A 114 0.49 0.81 -8.18
CA ILE A 114 0.42 2.23 -7.80
C ILE A 114 1.82 2.83 -7.71
N ILE A 115 2.73 2.15 -7.03
CA ILE A 115 4.09 2.63 -6.76
C ILE A 115 4.89 2.79 -8.06
N LEU A 116 4.84 1.80 -8.94
CA LEU A 116 5.55 1.86 -10.23
C LEU A 116 4.92 2.90 -11.17
N SER A 117 3.60 2.99 -11.20
CA SER A 117 2.90 4.02 -11.97
C SER A 117 3.22 5.42 -11.46
N ALA A 118 3.33 5.62 -10.14
CA ALA A 118 3.73 6.89 -9.56
C ALA A 118 5.15 7.30 -9.99
N GLU A 119 6.11 6.37 -9.94
CA GLU A 119 7.48 6.59 -10.39
C GLU A 119 7.52 7.00 -11.88
N SER A 120 6.73 6.35 -12.74
CA SER A 120 6.70 6.62 -14.18
C SER A 120 6.25 8.04 -14.55
N ILE A 121 5.51 8.70 -13.66
CA ILE A 121 5.01 10.06 -13.84
C ILE A 121 5.68 11.09 -12.92
N GLY A 122 6.81 10.71 -12.30
CA GLY A 122 7.64 11.60 -11.46
C GLY A 122 7.07 11.89 -10.09
N LEU A 123 6.18 11.02 -9.57
CA LEU A 123 5.75 11.02 -8.19
C LEU A 123 6.64 10.14 -7.32
N SER A 124 6.77 10.54 -6.08
CA SER A 124 7.51 9.82 -5.06
C SER A 124 6.56 9.10 -4.11
N THR A 125 6.96 7.90 -3.67
CA THR A 125 6.14 7.07 -2.79
C THR A 125 6.95 6.47 -1.64
N CYS A 126 6.24 6.08 -0.58
CA CYS A 126 6.76 5.16 0.42
C CYS A 126 5.64 4.24 0.90
N TRP A 127 5.90 2.94 0.89
CA TRP A 127 5.06 1.92 1.50
C TRP A 127 5.33 1.84 3.00
N THR A 128 4.28 1.78 3.81
CA THR A 128 4.35 1.49 5.24
C THR A 128 3.21 0.58 5.67
N ALA A 129 3.44 -0.26 6.67
CA ALA A 129 2.47 -1.20 7.22
C ALA A 129 2.87 -1.61 8.64
N TRP A 130 3.31 -0.67 9.46
CA TRP A 130 3.81 -0.93 10.82
C TRP A 130 2.78 -0.56 11.90
N PHE A 131 1.51 -0.71 11.58
CA PHE A 131 0.37 -0.43 12.44
C PHE A 131 -0.32 -1.75 12.85
N LYS A 132 -1.13 -1.69 13.91
CA LYS A 132 -2.06 -2.78 14.24
C LYS A 132 -3.37 -2.59 13.49
N GLN A 133 -3.97 -3.70 13.04
CA GLN A 133 -5.23 -3.67 12.29
C GLN A 133 -6.35 -2.93 13.03
N ASN A 134 -6.52 -3.15 14.33
CA ASN A 134 -7.56 -2.48 15.11
C ASN A 134 -7.38 -0.97 15.15
N ASP A 135 -6.13 -0.48 15.28
CA ASP A 135 -5.89 0.94 15.47
C ASP A 135 -6.17 1.74 14.18
N ILE A 136 -5.67 1.25 13.03
CA ILE A 136 -5.89 1.94 11.76
C ILE A 136 -7.34 1.83 11.26
N ARG A 137 -8.02 0.71 11.54
CA ARG A 137 -9.44 0.55 11.17
C ARG A 137 -10.35 1.54 11.89
N ILE A 138 -10.10 1.80 13.18
CA ILE A 138 -10.88 2.79 13.96
C ILE A 138 -10.73 4.20 13.35
N ILE A 139 -9.52 4.60 12.95
CA ILE A 139 -9.24 5.91 12.36
C ILE A 139 -10.01 6.14 11.05
N LEU A 140 -10.22 5.07 10.28
CA LEU A 140 -10.73 5.14 8.90
C LEU A 140 -12.13 4.52 8.75
N ASP A 141 -12.81 4.18 9.84
CA ASP A 141 -14.12 3.51 9.86
C ASP A 141 -14.17 2.25 8.97
N ILE A 142 -13.06 1.49 8.95
CA ILE A 142 -12.95 0.26 8.16
C ILE A 142 -13.58 -0.90 8.95
N PRO A 143 -14.50 -1.68 8.34
CA PRO A 143 -15.11 -2.84 8.98
C PRO A 143 -14.07 -3.89 9.43
N SER A 144 -14.39 -4.64 10.50
CA SER A 144 -13.49 -5.63 11.10
C SER A 144 -13.13 -6.80 10.18
N ASP A 145 -13.97 -7.10 9.20
CA ASP A 145 -13.77 -8.13 8.17
C ASP A 145 -12.92 -7.65 6.98
N LYS A 146 -12.39 -6.43 7.03
CA LYS A 146 -11.44 -5.90 6.05
C LYS A 146 -10.04 -5.85 6.66
N TYR A 147 -9.04 -6.04 5.82
CA TYR A 147 -7.64 -6.04 6.22
C TYR A 147 -6.88 -4.90 5.55
N VAL A 148 -6.27 -4.03 6.34
CA VAL A 148 -5.42 -2.96 5.81
C VAL A 148 -4.05 -3.52 5.47
N VAL A 149 -3.75 -3.61 4.17
CA VAL A 149 -2.49 -4.20 3.68
C VAL A 149 -1.34 -3.23 3.84
N CYS A 150 -1.56 -1.96 3.48
CA CYS A 150 -0.53 -0.93 3.61
C CYS A 150 -1.12 0.48 3.47
N VAL A 151 -0.30 1.45 3.83
CA VAL A 151 -0.47 2.86 3.48
C VAL A 151 0.64 3.25 2.52
N ILE A 152 0.30 3.83 1.38
CA ILE A 152 1.26 4.40 0.43
C ILE A 152 1.17 5.92 0.56
N THR A 153 2.26 6.55 1.01
CA THR A 153 2.38 8.01 0.94
C THR A 153 2.75 8.41 -0.49
N VAL A 154 2.09 9.43 -1.03
CA VAL A 154 2.25 9.87 -2.42
C VAL A 154 2.45 11.37 -2.46
N GLY A 155 3.42 11.85 -3.23
CA GLY A 155 3.69 13.27 -3.40
C GLY A 155 4.89 13.54 -4.31
N TYR A 156 5.25 14.80 -4.45
CA TYR A 156 6.46 15.21 -5.16
C TYR A 156 7.61 15.41 -4.18
N SER A 157 8.83 15.09 -4.61
CA SER A 157 10.03 15.25 -3.78
C SER A 157 11.23 15.64 -4.65
N GLU A 158 12.18 16.32 -4.03
CA GLU A 158 13.52 16.55 -4.57
C GLU A 158 14.55 15.62 -3.91
N GLU A 159 14.11 14.77 -2.99
CA GLU A 159 14.97 13.78 -2.34
C GLU A 159 15.38 12.71 -3.36
N ALA A 160 16.68 12.49 -3.50
CA ALA A 160 17.26 11.49 -4.40
C ALA A 160 18.18 10.54 -3.62
N PRO A 161 17.65 9.64 -2.80
CA PRO A 161 18.45 8.74 -2.00
C PRO A 161 19.20 7.75 -2.88
N LYS A 162 20.44 7.47 -2.49
CA LYS A 162 21.27 6.47 -3.21
C LYS A 162 20.57 5.09 -3.20
N PRO A 163 20.74 4.33 -4.28
CA PRO A 163 20.28 2.94 -4.31
C PRO A 163 20.86 2.14 -3.13
N ARG A 164 20.00 1.40 -2.45
CA ARG A 164 20.49 0.45 -1.45
C ARG A 164 21.02 -0.81 -2.15
N PRO A 165 22.06 -1.45 -1.61
CA PRO A 165 22.58 -2.68 -2.17
C PRO A 165 21.50 -3.77 -2.22
N ARG A 166 21.62 -4.62 -3.20
CA ARG A 166 20.82 -5.85 -3.35
C ARG A 166 21.73 -7.05 -3.20
N LYS A 167 21.15 -8.16 -2.77
CA LYS A 167 21.85 -9.45 -2.81
C LYS A 167 22.17 -9.81 -4.26
N ASP A 168 23.23 -10.53 -4.46
CA ASP A 168 23.57 -11.07 -5.77
C ASP A 168 22.46 -12.02 -6.24
N LEU A 169 22.08 -11.90 -7.51
CA LEU A 169 21.00 -12.68 -8.06
C LEU A 169 21.22 -14.19 -7.89
N GLU A 170 22.45 -14.63 -8.09
CA GLU A 170 22.85 -16.04 -7.93
C GLU A 170 22.57 -16.59 -6.54
N SER A 171 22.72 -15.74 -5.49
CA SER A 171 22.42 -16.13 -4.11
C SER A 171 20.93 -16.32 -3.81
N LEU A 172 20.06 -15.94 -4.74
CA LEU A 172 18.59 -16.04 -4.62
C LEU A 172 18.02 -17.15 -5.49
N LEU A 173 18.89 -17.83 -6.30
CA LEU A 173 18.44 -18.84 -7.25
C LEU A 173 18.65 -20.25 -6.71
N HIS A 174 17.63 -21.04 -6.81
CA HIS A 174 17.64 -22.48 -6.53
C HIS A 174 16.98 -23.19 -7.71
N PHE A 175 17.62 -24.22 -8.25
CA PHE A 175 17.12 -24.98 -9.39
C PHE A 175 16.48 -26.27 -8.89
N GLU A 176 15.22 -26.50 -9.28
CA GLU A 176 14.38 -27.66 -8.95
C GLU A 176 14.01 -27.76 -7.45
N LYS A 177 14.97 -27.53 -6.54
CA LYS A 177 14.81 -27.64 -5.09
C LYS A 177 15.50 -26.50 -4.37
N TRP A 178 15.12 -26.28 -3.13
CA TRP A 178 15.79 -25.35 -2.22
C TRP A 178 17.18 -25.84 -1.91
#